data_524f3dcc49f40b6a05d22c859b0f24ce
#
_entry.id   524f3dcc49f40b6a05d22c859b0f24ce
#
_cell.length_a   1.000
_cell.length_b   1.000
_cell.length_c   1.000
_cell.angle_alpha   90.00
_cell.angle_beta   90.00
_cell.angle_gamma   90.00
#
_symmetry.space_group_name_H-M   'P 1'
#
loop_
_entity.id
_entity.type
_entity.pdbx_description
1 polymer ?
#
loop_
_entity_poly.entity_id
_entity_poly.type
_entity_poly.pdbx_seq_one_letter_code
_entity_poly.pdbx_strand_id
1 'polypeptide(L)'
;MYKVHLTKSFKKDAKALNQADRILSMQIIDILAKGEKLESKHKDHALSGNLQGFRECHIKPDLLLIYELCDDILQLNALRVGSHSKLFKK
;
A
#
# COMPACT_ATOMS: atom_id res chain seq x y z
N MET A 1 -10.23 10.05 9.79
CA MET A 1 -9.19 9.01 9.85
C MET A 1 -9.76 7.68 9.38
N TYR A 2 -9.00 6.96 8.57
CA TYR A 2 -9.42 5.66 8.05
C TYR A 2 -9.03 4.55 9.02
N LYS A 3 -9.92 3.57 9.16
CA LYS A 3 -9.61 2.35 9.90
C LYS A 3 -8.77 1.45 9.00
N VAL A 4 -7.64 0.97 9.50
CA VAL A 4 -6.72 0.15 8.70
C VAL A 4 -7.10 -1.32 8.80
N HIS A 5 -7.20 -1.96 7.64
CA HIS A 5 -7.38 -3.40 7.53
C HIS A 5 -6.24 -3.99 6.73
N LEU A 6 -5.51 -4.93 7.33
CA LEU A 6 -4.41 -5.62 6.66
C LEU A 6 -4.93 -6.96 6.16
N THR A 7 -4.95 -7.14 4.84
CA THR A 7 -5.43 -8.40 4.26
C THR A 7 -4.46 -9.54 4.55
N LYS A 8 -4.92 -10.77 4.37
CA LYS A 8 -4.06 -11.94 4.50
C LYS A 8 -2.88 -11.88 3.53
N SER A 9 -3.14 -11.45 2.30
CA SER A 9 -2.09 -11.31 1.29
C SER A 9 -1.04 -10.29 1.73
N PHE A 10 -1.48 -9.14 2.26
CA PHE A 10 -0.56 -8.15 2.78
C PHE A 10 0.29 -8.72 3.91
N LYS A 11 -0.34 -9.40 4.86
CA LYS A 11 0.39 -9.96 6.00
C LYS A 11 1.44 -10.96 5.55
N LYS A 12 1.11 -11.80 4.57
CA LYS A 12 2.04 -12.75 4.00
C LYS A 12 3.20 -12.05 3.32
N ASP A 13 2.90 -11.02 2.52
CA ASP A 13 3.94 -10.23 1.86
C ASP A 13 4.87 -9.57 2.88
N ALA A 14 4.29 -9.00 3.94
CA ALA A 14 5.07 -8.28 4.94
C ALA A 14 6.04 -9.19 5.69
N LYS A 15 5.67 -10.45 5.88
CA LYS A 15 6.58 -11.41 6.53
C LYS A 15 7.85 -11.64 5.73
N ALA A 16 7.79 -11.47 4.41
CA ALA A 16 8.94 -11.66 3.55
C ALA A 16 9.86 -10.43 3.52
N LEU A 17 9.41 -9.30 4.08
CA LEU A 17 10.21 -8.09 4.14
C LEU A 17 11.16 -8.13 5.33
N ASN A 18 12.28 -7.41 5.21
CA ASN A 18 13.11 -7.18 6.38
C ASN A 18 12.41 -6.21 7.34
N GLN A 19 12.93 -6.08 8.56
CA GLN A 19 12.30 -5.28 9.59
C GLN A 19 12.20 -3.80 9.18
N ALA A 20 13.26 -3.26 8.59
CA ALA A 20 13.27 -1.85 8.18
C ALA A 20 12.16 -1.56 7.18
N ASP A 21 11.97 -2.45 6.20
CA ASP A 21 10.94 -2.27 5.18
C ASP A 21 9.54 -2.43 5.76
N ARG A 22 9.36 -3.34 6.73
CA ARG A 22 8.07 -3.44 7.42
C ARG A 22 7.72 -2.17 8.17
N ILE A 23 8.71 -1.59 8.85
CA ILE A 23 8.49 -0.34 9.59
C ILE A 23 8.12 0.79 8.63
N LEU A 24 8.85 0.93 7.52
CA LEU A 24 8.54 1.94 6.51
C LEU A 24 7.13 1.75 5.95
N SER A 25 6.74 0.51 5.68
CA SER A 25 5.42 0.20 5.14
C SER A 25 4.32 0.66 6.10
N MET A 26 4.48 0.38 7.39
CA MET A 26 3.47 0.78 8.37
C MET A 26 3.44 2.30 8.56
N GLN A 27 4.58 2.98 8.44
CA GLN A 27 4.61 4.44 8.51
C GLN A 27 3.84 5.06 7.35
N ILE A 28 4.01 4.53 6.14
CA ILE A 28 3.27 5.02 4.96
C ILE A 28 1.77 4.77 5.13
N ILE A 29 1.39 3.58 5.58
CA ILE A 29 -0.01 3.25 5.83
C ILE A 29 -0.61 4.21 6.84
N ASP A 30 0.13 4.55 7.89
CA ASP A 30 -0.33 5.47 8.93
C ASP A 30 -0.61 6.87 8.37
N ILE A 31 0.28 7.37 7.51
CA ILE A 31 0.08 8.66 6.85
C ILE A 31 -1.19 8.64 6.01
N LEU A 32 -1.36 7.59 5.21
CA LEU A 32 -2.55 7.45 4.37
C LEU A 32 -3.82 7.34 5.21
N ALA A 33 -3.75 6.61 6.31
CA ALA A 33 -4.91 6.41 7.18
C ALA A 33 -5.38 7.72 7.83
N LYS A 34 -4.46 8.66 8.04
CA LYS A 34 -4.80 9.98 8.56
C LYS A 34 -5.41 10.89 7.51
N GLY A 35 -5.48 10.44 6.27
CA GLY A 35 -6.00 11.25 5.16
C GLY A 35 -4.99 12.24 4.63
N GLU A 36 -3.72 12.12 5.01
CA GLU A 36 -2.67 13.01 4.54
C GLU A 36 -2.14 12.55 3.18
N LYS A 37 -1.62 13.50 2.42
CA LYS A 37 -1.00 13.17 1.14
C LYS A 37 0.45 12.79 1.33
N LEU A 38 0.89 11.80 0.56
CA LEU A 38 2.30 11.42 0.52
C LEU A 38 3.10 12.44 -0.29
N GLU A 39 4.39 12.56 0.02
CA GLU A 39 5.29 13.36 -0.80
C GLU A 39 5.35 12.81 -2.21
N SER A 40 5.65 13.67 -3.18
CA SER A 40 5.64 13.28 -4.60
C SER A 40 6.60 12.14 -4.93
N LYS A 41 7.66 11.96 -4.14
CA LYS A 41 8.61 10.86 -4.34
C LYS A 41 7.97 9.49 -4.20
N HIS A 42 6.84 9.40 -3.51
CA HIS A 42 6.13 8.12 -3.32
C HIS A 42 5.19 7.79 -4.48
N LYS A 43 5.02 8.70 -5.43
CA LYS A 43 4.28 8.45 -6.68
C LYS A 43 2.92 7.79 -6.45
N ASP A 44 2.19 8.26 -5.44
CA ASP A 44 0.87 7.73 -5.12
C ASP A 44 -0.10 8.01 -6.27
N HIS A 45 -0.73 6.98 -6.81
CA HIS A 45 -1.62 7.13 -7.97
C HIS A 45 -2.64 6.01 -8.03
N ALA A 46 -3.76 6.29 -8.72
CA ALA A 46 -4.79 5.30 -8.95
C ALA A 46 -4.35 4.33 -10.04
N LEU A 47 -4.71 3.06 -9.88
CA LEU A 47 -4.46 2.04 -10.87
C LEU A 47 -5.62 1.95 -11.85
N SER A 48 -5.39 1.32 -13.00
CA SER A 48 -6.39 1.18 -14.04
C SER A 48 -6.46 -0.26 -14.51
N GLY A 49 -7.35 -0.53 -15.49
CA GLY A 49 -7.51 -1.87 -16.03
C GLY A 49 -8.10 -2.81 -14.99
N ASN A 50 -7.50 -3.98 -14.86
CA ASN A 50 -7.97 -5.01 -13.92
C ASN A 50 -7.89 -4.57 -12.47
N LEU A 51 -7.09 -3.54 -12.17
CA LEU A 51 -6.88 -3.05 -10.81
C LEU A 51 -7.58 -1.71 -10.58
N GLN A 52 -8.55 -1.38 -11.42
CA GLN A 52 -9.32 -0.15 -11.23
C GLN A 52 -9.99 -0.16 -9.87
N GLY A 53 -9.93 0.98 -9.18
CA GLY A 53 -10.45 1.13 -7.83
C GLY A 53 -9.39 0.98 -6.76
N PHE A 54 -8.21 0.47 -7.11
CA PHE A 54 -7.09 0.36 -6.19
C PHE A 54 -6.09 1.46 -6.47
N ARG A 55 -5.18 1.68 -5.51
CA ARG A 55 -4.13 2.67 -5.62
C ARG A 55 -2.78 2.02 -5.33
N GLU A 56 -1.73 2.66 -5.83
CA GLU A 56 -0.36 2.19 -5.63
C GLU A 56 0.51 3.36 -5.18
N CYS A 57 1.43 3.10 -4.28
CA CYS A 57 2.48 4.07 -3.97
C CYS A 57 3.81 3.35 -3.79
N HIS A 58 4.89 4.13 -3.93
CA HIS A 58 6.25 3.62 -3.76
C HIS A 58 6.72 3.97 -2.35
N ILE A 59 6.84 2.96 -1.50
CA ILE A 59 7.43 3.12 -0.16
C ILE A 59 8.91 3.45 -0.31
N LYS A 60 9.57 2.69 -1.19
CA LYS A 60 10.92 2.89 -1.70
C LYS A 60 10.87 2.69 -3.21
N PRO A 61 11.93 3.03 -3.97
CA PRO A 61 11.87 2.88 -5.44
C PRO A 61 11.41 1.52 -5.93
N ASP A 62 11.76 0.43 -5.25
CA ASP A 62 11.30 -0.91 -5.63
C ASP A 62 10.56 -1.61 -4.49
N LEU A 63 9.86 -0.84 -3.67
CA LEU A 63 8.98 -1.42 -2.66
C LEU A 63 7.64 -0.73 -2.77
N LEU A 64 6.65 -1.43 -3.28
CA LEU A 64 5.35 -0.88 -3.62
C LEU A 64 4.29 -1.33 -2.62
N LEU A 65 3.31 -0.47 -2.40
CA LEU A 65 2.11 -0.79 -1.63
C LEU A 65 0.91 -0.64 -2.54
N ILE A 66 0.09 -1.70 -2.63
CA ILE A 66 -1.21 -1.61 -3.29
C ILE A 66 -2.26 -1.56 -2.18
N TYR A 67 -3.14 -0.58 -2.26
CA TYR A 67 -4.14 -0.36 -1.23
C TYR A 67 -5.43 0.18 -1.82
N GLU A 68 -6.47 0.21 -0.99
CA GLU A 68 -7.78 0.69 -1.38
C GLU A 68 -8.30 1.60 -0.28
N LEU A 69 -8.92 2.72 -0.69
CA LEU A 69 -9.61 3.61 0.23
C LEU A 69 -11.10 3.46 0.03
N CYS A 70 -11.80 2.99 1.05
CA CYS A 70 -13.24 2.86 1.05
C CYS A 70 -13.82 4.04 1.82
N ASP A 71 -14.14 5.12 1.12
CA ASP A 71 -14.57 6.37 1.75
C ASP A 71 -15.91 6.24 2.47
N ASP A 72 -16.79 5.37 1.97
CA ASP A 72 -18.12 5.18 2.55
C ASP A 72 -18.05 4.74 4.01
N ILE A 73 -17.07 3.91 4.33
CA ILE A 73 -16.92 3.34 5.67
C ILE A 73 -15.61 3.79 6.33
N LEU A 74 -14.89 4.72 5.71
CA LEU A 74 -13.61 5.24 6.20
C LEU A 74 -12.65 4.11 6.55
N GLN A 75 -12.42 3.22 5.58
CA GLN A 75 -11.52 2.08 5.77
C GLN A 75 -10.43 2.09 4.71
N LEU A 76 -9.21 1.82 5.14
CA LEU A 76 -8.06 1.62 4.25
C LEU A 76 -7.69 0.14 4.28
N ASN A 77 -7.74 -0.49 3.12
CA ASN A 77 -7.35 -1.89 2.97
C ASN A 77 -5.95 -1.96 2.37
N ALA A 78 -4.99 -2.47 3.13
CA ALA A 78 -3.65 -2.74 2.62
C ALA A 78 -3.69 -4.12 1.96
N LEU A 79 -3.52 -4.15 0.64
CA LEU A 79 -3.77 -5.35 -0.16
C LEU A 79 -2.51 -6.15 -0.43
N ARG A 80 -1.44 -5.51 -0.86
CA ARG A 80 -0.18 -6.15 -1.21
C ARG A 80 0.98 -5.20 -0.92
N VAL A 81 2.14 -5.78 -0.61
CA VAL A 81 3.39 -5.01 -0.48
C VAL A 81 4.54 -5.87 -0.98
N GLY A 82 5.42 -5.27 -1.78
CA GLY A 82 6.57 -5.99 -2.32
C GLY A 82 7.17 -5.28 -3.51
N SER A 83 8.11 -5.97 -4.18
CA SER A 83 8.76 -5.43 -5.37
C SER A 83 7.81 -5.50 -6.57
N HIS A 84 8.16 -4.76 -7.62
CA HIS A 84 7.43 -4.82 -8.90
C HIS A 84 7.31 -6.26 -9.40
N SER A 85 8.42 -6.98 -9.43
CA SER A 85 8.43 -8.33 -9.98
C SER A 85 7.58 -9.28 -9.14
N LYS A 86 7.48 -9.03 -7.85
CA LYS A 86 6.64 -9.87 -6.98
C LYS A 86 5.17 -9.58 -7.17
N LEU A 87 4.79 -8.30 -7.25
CA LEU A 87 3.38 -7.90 -7.29
C LEU A 87 2.80 -7.97 -8.70
N PHE A 88 3.60 -7.72 -9.70
CA PHE A 88 3.18 -7.67 -11.10
C PHE A 88 3.97 -8.68 -11.92
N LYS A 89 3.83 -9.94 -11.59
CA LYS A 89 4.50 -11.01 -12.32
C LYS A 89 4.17 -10.96 -13.80
N LYS A 90 5.18 -11.09 -14.61
CA LYS A 90 5.02 -11.22 -16.06
C LYS A 90 5.55 -12.56 -16.51
#